data_ccc3d9ebf7d08cb60f3385d0293c3d2f
#
_entry.id   ccc3d9ebf7d08cb60f3385d0293c3d2f
#
_cell.length_a   1.000
_cell.length_b   1.000
_cell.length_c   1.000
_cell.angle_alpha   90.00
_cell.angle_beta   90.00
_cell.angle_gamma   90.00
#
_symmetry.space_group_name_H-M   'P 1'
#
loop_
_entity.id
_entity.type
_entity.pdbx_description
1 polymer ?
#
loop_
_entity_poly.entity_id
_entity_poly.type
_entity_poly.pdbx_seq_one_letter_code
_entity_poly.pdbx_strand_id
1 'polypeptide(L)'
;METVSPEFVIGGAERLLRVSAVSLTATAAELREESGAWLADPVVGVSRAALGVILDDVTGYVVAAGAPSNRWPVSLGIRLDLLGEPPIDGSVLTAAGRLIARDDTSGTTRGEVVAADGSVLALITQRSHLLTVSEVPTTPYIDVPVPGPEVSLREALALREVEPGVVELPANPYAANGMGNIHGGVLITGMEFAAMSALGAAGELRATSIDTAFVRPADARRSTTFAARVRHRGRSVSVVEVTATGGAGKPCGIATVMVRPAPEAE
;
A
#
# COMPACT_ATOMS: atom_id res chain seq x y z
N MET A 1 -30.59 6.02 -9.99
CA MET A 1 -29.92 5.07 -9.08
C MET A 1 -29.16 5.95 -8.09
N GLU A 2 -29.56 5.97 -6.82
CA GLU A 2 -28.89 6.77 -5.79
C GLU A 2 -27.48 6.23 -5.59
N THR A 3 -26.48 7.03 -5.88
CA THR A 3 -25.09 6.74 -5.52
C THR A 3 -24.89 7.26 -4.09
N VAL A 4 -24.71 6.35 -3.16
CA VAL A 4 -24.29 6.70 -1.80
C VAL A 4 -22.81 7.06 -1.87
N SER A 5 -22.46 8.28 -1.45
CA SER A 5 -21.05 8.63 -1.24
C SER A 5 -20.54 7.77 -0.08
N PRO A 6 -19.55 6.88 -0.30
CA PRO A 6 -19.04 6.05 0.78
C PRO A 6 -18.35 6.96 1.81
N GLU A 7 -18.57 6.69 3.08
CA GLU A 7 -17.75 7.26 4.14
C GLU A 7 -16.32 6.69 4.03
N PHE A 8 -15.31 7.52 4.29
CA PHE A 8 -13.93 7.06 4.36
C PHE A 8 -13.73 6.27 5.65
N VAL A 9 -13.46 4.97 5.53
CA VAL A 9 -13.24 4.09 6.68
C VAL A 9 -11.78 4.17 7.09
N ILE A 10 -11.51 4.73 8.27
CA ILE A 10 -10.16 4.78 8.85
C ILE A 10 -9.93 3.47 9.61
N GLY A 11 -9.38 2.47 8.96
CA GLY A 11 -9.02 1.18 9.54
C GLY A 11 -7.61 1.16 10.14
N GLY A 12 -7.04 -0.03 10.28
CA GLY A 12 -5.72 -0.20 10.86
C GLY A 12 -4.60 0.40 10.02
N ALA A 13 -4.63 0.19 8.71
CA ALA A 13 -3.62 0.69 7.79
C ALA A 13 -3.63 2.22 7.69
N GLU A 14 -4.82 2.81 7.61
CA GLU A 14 -5.01 4.26 7.56
C GLU A 14 -4.60 4.92 8.89
N ARG A 15 -4.87 4.27 10.04
CA ARG A 15 -4.37 4.71 11.35
C ARG A 15 -2.86 4.66 11.44
N LEU A 16 -2.26 3.58 10.94
CA LEU A 16 -0.82 3.38 10.93
C LEU A 16 -0.11 4.51 10.18
N LEU A 17 -0.64 4.88 9.01
CA LEU A 17 -0.04 5.91 8.14
C LEU A 17 -0.72 7.28 8.25
N ARG A 18 -1.61 7.47 9.25
CA ARG A 18 -2.26 8.75 9.56
C ARG A 18 -3.00 9.35 8.36
N VAL A 19 -3.67 8.48 7.57
CA VAL A 19 -4.42 8.87 6.39
C VAL A 19 -5.75 9.50 6.79
N SER A 20 -6.15 10.56 6.11
CA SER A 20 -7.43 11.25 6.29
C SER A 20 -8.01 11.70 4.95
N ALA A 21 -9.34 11.71 4.85
CA ALA A 21 -10.04 12.15 3.64
C ALA A 21 -10.22 13.67 3.60
N VAL A 22 -10.02 14.25 2.42
CA VAL A 22 -10.37 15.66 2.10
C VAL A 22 -11.62 15.71 1.25
N SER A 23 -11.65 14.94 0.17
CA SER A 23 -12.82 14.86 -0.72
C SER A 23 -12.93 13.50 -1.41
N LEU A 24 -14.15 13.00 -1.55
CA LEU A 24 -14.43 11.74 -2.25
C LEU A 24 -15.61 11.95 -3.21
N THR A 25 -15.38 11.69 -4.49
CA THR A 25 -16.42 11.74 -5.52
C THR A 25 -16.31 10.54 -6.47
N ALA A 26 -17.33 10.32 -7.28
CA ALA A 26 -17.35 9.23 -8.27
C ALA A 26 -16.32 9.37 -9.41
N THR A 27 -15.60 10.49 -9.49
CA THR A 27 -14.64 10.78 -10.57
C THR A 27 -13.25 11.15 -10.06
N ALA A 28 -13.15 11.66 -8.82
CA ALA A 28 -11.90 12.09 -8.20
C ALA A 28 -11.98 11.97 -6.67
N ALA A 29 -10.83 11.83 -6.04
CA ALA A 29 -10.68 11.88 -4.59
C ALA A 29 -9.37 12.60 -4.22
N GLU A 30 -9.35 13.16 -3.01
CA GLU A 30 -8.16 13.75 -2.38
C GLU A 30 -8.06 13.26 -0.95
N LEU A 31 -6.89 12.78 -0.57
CA LEU A 31 -6.54 12.34 0.79
C LEU A 31 -5.27 13.04 1.25
N ARG A 32 -5.05 13.02 2.56
CA ARG A 32 -3.81 13.49 3.21
C ARG A 32 -3.24 12.42 4.10
N GLU A 33 -1.92 12.41 4.20
CA GLU A 33 -1.13 11.54 5.07
C GLU A 33 -0.07 12.37 5.77
N GLU A 34 0.13 12.14 7.06
CA GLU A 34 1.32 12.67 7.75
C GLU A 34 2.50 11.76 7.46
N SER A 35 3.63 12.35 7.09
CA SER A 35 4.90 11.66 6.90
C SER A 35 5.80 11.89 8.11
N GLY A 36 6.70 10.95 8.43
CA GLY A 36 7.56 11.12 9.60
C GLY A 36 8.60 10.02 9.77
N ALA A 37 9.38 10.15 10.85
CA ALA A 37 10.51 9.26 11.15
C ALA A 37 10.14 7.77 11.22
N TRP A 38 8.87 7.43 11.46
CA TRP A 38 8.38 6.05 11.46
C TRP A 38 8.49 5.34 10.09
N LEU A 39 8.70 6.07 9.00
CA LEU A 39 8.95 5.50 7.67
C LEU A 39 10.41 5.05 7.49
N ALA A 40 11.31 5.47 8.36
CA ALA A 40 12.73 5.09 8.29
C ALA A 40 12.95 3.67 8.82
N ASP A 41 13.80 2.91 8.13
CA ASP A 41 14.15 1.53 8.47
C ASP A 41 15.58 1.21 8.02
N PRO A 42 16.36 0.45 8.80
CA PRO A 42 17.76 0.18 8.47
C PRO A 42 17.96 -0.69 7.21
N VAL A 43 16.93 -1.41 6.76
CA VAL A 43 17.01 -2.28 5.58
C VAL A 43 16.52 -1.56 4.33
N VAL A 44 15.34 -0.94 4.39
CA VAL A 44 14.74 -0.30 3.21
C VAL A 44 15.11 1.17 3.08
N GLY A 45 15.82 1.76 4.04
CA GLY A 45 16.03 3.19 4.12
C GLY A 45 14.73 3.88 4.55
N VAL A 46 14.18 4.79 3.73
CA VAL A 46 12.83 5.30 3.92
C VAL A 46 11.86 4.46 3.08
N SER A 47 10.86 3.82 3.70
CA SER A 47 9.90 2.99 2.98
C SER A 47 9.06 3.82 2.01
N ARG A 48 9.29 3.61 0.72
CA ARG A 48 8.54 4.26 -0.35
C ARG A 48 7.24 3.53 -0.65
N ALA A 49 7.23 2.22 -0.45
CA ALA A 49 6.05 1.40 -0.64
C ALA A 49 4.94 1.70 0.38
N ALA A 50 5.26 2.33 1.51
CA ALA A 50 4.29 2.83 2.48
C ALA A 50 3.27 3.79 1.86
N LEU A 51 3.68 4.62 0.87
CA LEU A 51 2.79 5.46 0.08
C LEU A 51 1.70 4.66 -0.66
N GLY A 52 1.86 3.34 -0.77
CA GLY A 52 0.88 2.45 -1.34
C GLY A 52 -0.46 2.43 -0.59
N VAL A 53 -0.49 2.76 0.71
CA VAL A 53 -1.75 2.80 1.48
C VAL A 53 -2.61 3.98 1.02
N ILE A 54 -2.10 5.19 1.11
CA ILE A 54 -2.87 6.38 0.68
C ILE A 54 -3.19 6.34 -0.81
N LEU A 55 -2.31 5.75 -1.64
CA LEU A 55 -2.53 5.63 -3.09
C LEU A 55 -3.59 4.58 -3.44
N ASP A 56 -3.61 3.42 -2.77
CA ASP A 56 -4.67 2.41 -2.92
C ASP A 56 -6.02 2.98 -2.49
N ASP A 57 -6.06 3.70 -1.37
CA ASP A 57 -7.27 4.35 -0.87
C ASP A 57 -7.78 5.42 -1.85
N VAL A 58 -6.95 6.39 -2.22
CA VAL A 58 -7.40 7.52 -3.06
C VAL A 58 -7.92 7.06 -4.42
N THR A 59 -7.41 5.94 -4.93
CA THR A 59 -7.87 5.36 -6.20
C THR A 59 -9.03 4.39 -6.01
N GLY A 60 -9.05 3.58 -4.94
CA GLY A 60 -10.12 2.66 -4.61
C GLY A 60 -11.43 3.37 -4.26
N TYR A 61 -11.35 4.43 -3.45
CA TYR A 61 -12.54 5.21 -3.05
C TYR A 61 -13.19 5.97 -4.21
N VAL A 62 -12.45 6.37 -5.26
CA VAL A 62 -13.06 6.89 -6.49
C VAL A 62 -13.97 5.85 -7.15
N VAL A 63 -13.56 4.58 -7.15
CA VAL A 63 -14.37 3.50 -7.70
C VAL A 63 -15.56 3.24 -6.79
N ALA A 64 -15.37 3.21 -5.46
CA ALA A 64 -16.41 3.00 -4.46
C ALA A 64 -17.50 4.07 -4.55
N ALA A 65 -17.12 5.37 -4.61
CA ALA A 65 -18.04 6.50 -4.67
C ALA A 65 -18.97 6.48 -5.90
N GLY A 66 -18.60 5.77 -6.95
CA GLY A 66 -19.45 5.64 -8.14
C GLY A 66 -20.04 4.26 -8.33
N ALA A 67 -19.83 3.35 -7.37
CA ALA A 67 -20.37 1.99 -7.43
C ALA A 67 -21.85 1.95 -7.02
N PRO A 68 -22.63 0.94 -7.46
CA PRO A 68 -23.93 0.64 -6.88
C PRO A 68 -23.83 0.36 -5.37
N SER A 69 -24.89 0.65 -4.61
CA SER A 69 -24.91 0.57 -3.14
C SER A 69 -24.61 -0.82 -2.54
N ASN A 70 -24.72 -1.88 -3.35
CA ASN A 70 -24.41 -3.25 -2.96
C ASN A 70 -23.10 -3.76 -3.56
N ARG A 71 -22.22 -2.86 -4.03
CA ARG A 71 -20.93 -3.19 -4.64
C ARG A 71 -19.80 -2.50 -3.89
N TRP A 72 -18.70 -3.22 -3.72
CA TRP A 72 -17.48 -2.70 -3.13
C TRP A 72 -16.26 -3.06 -3.96
N PRO A 73 -15.35 -2.11 -4.24
CA PRO A 73 -14.14 -2.39 -5.01
C PRO A 73 -13.14 -3.19 -4.20
N VAL A 74 -12.48 -4.11 -4.87
CA VAL A 74 -11.25 -4.78 -4.41
C VAL A 74 -10.18 -4.63 -5.47
N SER A 75 -8.96 -4.39 -5.08
CA SER A 75 -7.83 -4.20 -5.99
C SER A 75 -7.46 -5.54 -6.64
N LEU A 76 -7.44 -5.58 -7.98
CA LEU A 76 -6.90 -6.70 -8.77
C LEU A 76 -5.43 -6.52 -9.09
N GLY A 77 -5.01 -5.28 -9.31
CA GLY A 77 -3.63 -4.94 -9.61
C GLY A 77 -3.34 -3.49 -9.32
N ILE A 78 -2.16 -3.26 -8.77
CA ILE A 78 -1.60 -1.94 -8.49
C ILE A 78 -0.19 -1.89 -9.04
N ARG A 79 0.07 -0.87 -9.85
CA ARG A 79 1.42 -0.46 -10.21
C ARG A 79 1.73 0.86 -9.54
N LEU A 80 2.82 0.87 -8.78
CA LEU A 80 3.43 2.07 -8.22
C LEU A 80 4.72 2.39 -8.99
N ASP A 81 4.90 3.64 -9.39
CA ASP A 81 6.16 4.21 -9.83
C ASP A 81 6.64 5.18 -8.73
N LEU A 82 7.73 4.84 -8.06
CA LEU A 82 8.26 5.50 -6.87
C LEU A 82 9.36 6.48 -7.30
N LEU A 83 9.03 7.77 -7.36
CA LEU A 83 9.85 8.82 -7.97
C LEU A 83 10.68 9.57 -6.92
N GLY A 84 10.10 9.86 -5.77
CA GLY A 84 10.70 10.58 -4.66
C GLY A 84 10.77 9.74 -3.38
N GLU A 85 11.51 10.22 -2.41
CA GLU A 85 11.52 9.69 -1.05
C GLU A 85 10.57 10.50 -0.18
N PRO A 86 9.64 9.88 0.57
CA PRO A 86 8.78 10.62 1.46
C PRO A 86 9.62 11.33 2.52
N PRO A 87 9.33 12.61 2.84
CA PRO A 87 10.01 13.31 3.92
C PRO A 87 9.74 12.60 5.26
N ILE A 88 10.65 12.77 6.23
CA ILE A 88 10.54 12.15 7.55
C ILE A 88 10.43 13.20 8.67
N ASP A 89 10.02 14.41 8.33
CA ASP A 89 10.03 15.61 9.19
C ASP A 89 8.65 16.00 9.76
N GLY A 90 7.62 15.19 9.54
CA GLY A 90 6.24 15.50 9.97
C GLY A 90 5.43 16.25 8.91
N SER A 91 5.96 16.43 7.71
CA SER A 91 5.22 17.08 6.61
C SER A 91 3.97 16.33 6.23
N VAL A 92 2.98 17.07 5.73
CA VAL A 92 1.74 16.50 5.19
C VAL A 92 1.89 16.26 3.69
N LEU A 93 1.61 15.04 3.28
CA LEU A 93 1.52 14.63 1.89
C LEU A 93 0.07 14.74 1.40
N THR A 94 -0.11 15.05 0.13
CA THR A 94 -1.44 15.08 -0.51
C THR A 94 -1.48 14.06 -1.63
N ALA A 95 -2.46 13.16 -1.60
CA ALA A 95 -2.72 12.22 -2.68
C ALA A 95 -3.98 12.63 -3.44
N ALA A 96 -3.91 12.57 -4.76
CA ALA A 96 -5.03 12.81 -5.66
C ALA A 96 -5.26 11.58 -6.55
N GLY A 97 -6.51 11.12 -6.62
CA GLY A 97 -6.93 9.99 -7.46
C GLY A 97 -8.03 10.40 -8.43
N ARG A 98 -8.07 9.77 -9.60
CA ARG A 98 -9.10 10.00 -10.61
C ARG A 98 -9.51 8.76 -11.37
N LEU A 99 -10.77 8.70 -11.72
CA LEU A 99 -11.32 7.66 -12.58
C LEU A 99 -10.80 7.81 -14.01
N ILE A 100 -10.39 6.70 -14.61
CA ILE A 100 -10.07 6.60 -16.04
C ILE A 100 -11.20 5.93 -16.80
N ALA A 101 -11.68 4.78 -16.27
CA ALA A 101 -12.79 4.05 -16.85
C ALA A 101 -13.49 3.23 -15.76
N ARG A 102 -14.79 3.02 -15.92
CA ARG A 102 -15.59 2.13 -15.05
C ARG A 102 -16.71 1.50 -15.88
N ASP A 103 -16.98 0.23 -15.58
CA ASP A 103 -18.17 -0.50 -16.01
C ASP A 103 -18.90 -1.09 -14.79
N ASP A 104 -19.88 -1.96 -15.02
CA ASP A 104 -20.69 -2.56 -13.96
C ASP A 104 -19.91 -3.53 -13.04
N THR A 105 -18.71 -3.94 -13.41
CA THR A 105 -17.90 -4.97 -12.76
C THR A 105 -16.52 -4.52 -12.34
N SER A 106 -16.04 -3.41 -12.90
CA SER A 106 -14.64 -3.01 -12.72
C SER A 106 -14.45 -1.48 -12.77
N GLY A 107 -13.30 -1.04 -12.24
CA GLY A 107 -12.82 0.33 -12.36
C GLY A 107 -11.32 0.38 -12.63
N THR A 108 -10.91 1.34 -13.44
CA THR A 108 -9.50 1.70 -13.64
C THR A 108 -9.31 3.13 -13.21
N THR A 109 -8.33 3.35 -12.35
CA THR A 109 -8.01 4.65 -11.76
C THR A 109 -6.52 4.93 -11.89
N ARG A 110 -6.15 6.19 -11.76
CA ARG A 110 -4.77 6.63 -11.59
C ARG A 110 -4.70 7.72 -10.53
N GLY A 111 -3.54 7.88 -9.94
CA GLY A 111 -3.31 8.91 -8.93
C GLY A 111 -1.84 9.21 -8.74
N GLU A 112 -1.61 10.16 -7.87
CA GLU A 112 -0.28 10.59 -7.46
C GLU A 112 -0.29 11.01 -6.00
N VAL A 113 0.88 11.00 -5.36
CA VAL A 113 1.11 11.62 -4.08
C VAL A 113 2.22 12.66 -4.22
N VAL A 114 1.99 13.84 -3.64
CA VAL A 114 2.90 14.97 -3.70
C VAL A 114 3.31 15.42 -2.30
N ALA A 115 4.54 15.89 -2.16
CA ALA A 115 5.04 16.54 -0.96
C ALA A 115 4.53 17.98 -0.85
N ALA A 116 4.77 18.62 0.29
CA ALA A 116 4.34 20.00 0.56
C ALA A 116 4.93 21.04 -0.41
N ASP A 117 6.11 20.77 -0.99
CA ASP A 117 6.75 21.62 -2.01
C ASP A 117 6.23 21.38 -3.44
N GLY A 118 5.27 20.47 -3.61
CA GLY A 118 4.69 20.08 -4.90
C GLY A 118 5.48 19.02 -5.67
N SER A 119 6.58 18.49 -5.14
CA SER A 119 7.30 17.39 -5.76
C SER A 119 6.48 16.10 -5.76
N VAL A 120 6.44 15.40 -6.91
CA VAL A 120 5.73 14.13 -7.04
C VAL A 120 6.59 13.02 -6.45
N LEU A 121 6.06 12.35 -5.43
CA LEU A 121 6.75 11.25 -4.74
C LEU A 121 6.46 9.89 -5.36
N ALA A 122 5.21 9.66 -5.77
CA ALA A 122 4.83 8.41 -6.41
C ALA A 122 3.60 8.59 -7.32
N LEU A 123 3.50 7.69 -8.31
CA LEU A 123 2.34 7.54 -9.17
C LEU A 123 1.72 6.16 -8.97
N ILE A 124 0.40 6.08 -9.17
CA ILE A 124 -0.35 4.82 -9.13
C ILE A 124 -1.20 4.65 -10.39
N THR A 125 -1.26 3.43 -10.88
CA THR A 125 -2.36 2.93 -11.71
C THR A 125 -2.97 1.71 -11.01
N GLN A 126 -4.29 1.73 -10.83
CA GLN A 126 -5.01 0.65 -10.15
C GLN A 126 -6.13 0.12 -11.03
N ARG A 127 -6.33 -1.19 -10.96
CA ARG A 127 -7.49 -1.90 -11.49
C ARG A 127 -8.25 -2.55 -10.35
N SER A 128 -9.54 -2.28 -10.26
CA SER A 128 -10.43 -2.79 -9.22
C SER A 128 -11.53 -3.66 -9.83
N HIS A 129 -11.97 -4.65 -9.06
CA HIS A 129 -13.18 -5.41 -9.36
C HIS A 129 -14.26 -5.07 -8.33
N LEU A 130 -15.51 -4.97 -8.79
CA LEU A 130 -16.66 -4.65 -7.94
C LEU A 130 -17.32 -5.93 -7.44
N LEU A 131 -17.05 -6.30 -6.19
CA LEU A 131 -17.70 -7.43 -5.52
C LEU A 131 -19.11 -7.06 -5.06
N THR A 132 -20.03 -8.02 -5.11
CA THR A 132 -21.31 -7.89 -4.41
C THR A 132 -21.08 -8.09 -2.92
N VAL A 133 -21.53 -7.15 -2.11
CA VAL A 133 -21.45 -7.18 -0.64
C VAL A 133 -22.83 -7.09 -0.04
N SER A 134 -23.04 -7.68 1.14
CA SER A 134 -24.29 -7.54 1.90
C SER A 134 -24.43 -6.13 2.46
N GLU A 135 -23.32 -5.57 2.94
CA GLU A 135 -23.22 -4.21 3.48
C GLU A 135 -21.90 -3.59 3.03
N VAL A 136 -21.93 -2.31 2.69
CA VAL A 136 -20.73 -1.52 2.42
C VAL A 136 -20.03 -1.23 3.75
N PRO A 137 -18.70 -1.38 3.86
CA PRO A 137 -17.97 -1.02 5.06
C PRO A 137 -18.20 0.46 5.42
N THR A 138 -18.63 0.74 6.64
CA THR A 138 -18.86 2.09 7.17
C THR A 138 -18.09 2.35 8.46
N THR A 139 -17.58 1.28 9.08
CA THR A 139 -16.78 1.32 10.31
C THR A 139 -15.53 0.45 10.16
N PRO A 140 -14.43 0.78 10.85
CA PRO A 140 -13.23 -0.05 10.81
C PRO A 140 -13.53 -1.45 11.37
N TYR A 141 -12.90 -2.46 10.80
CA TYR A 141 -12.99 -3.83 11.29
C TYR A 141 -12.50 -3.97 12.74
N ILE A 142 -11.40 -3.28 13.06
CA ILE A 142 -10.84 -3.16 14.41
C ILE A 142 -10.44 -1.70 14.60
N ASP A 143 -10.88 -1.09 15.70
CA ASP A 143 -10.41 0.23 16.09
C ASP A 143 -9.07 0.08 16.84
N VAL A 144 -8.04 0.74 16.34
CA VAL A 144 -6.68 0.77 16.92
C VAL A 144 -6.23 2.21 17.10
N PRO A 145 -5.43 2.53 18.14
CA PRO A 145 -4.88 3.86 18.30
C PRO A 145 -3.88 4.18 17.19
N VAL A 146 -3.62 5.45 16.92
CA VAL A 146 -2.48 5.84 16.08
C VAL A 146 -1.20 5.48 16.85
N PRO A 147 -0.22 4.78 16.23
CA PRO A 147 1.06 4.49 16.89
C PRO A 147 1.80 5.79 17.24
N GLY A 148 2.60 5.76 18.31
CA GLY A 148 3.47 6.88 18.63
C GLY A 148 4.47 7.19 17.50
N PRO A 149 4.94 8.44 17.40
CA PRO A 149 5.82 8.85 16.30
C PRO A 149 7.20 8.16 16.34
N GLU A 150 7.55 7.57 17.46
CA GLU A 150 8.80 6.79 17.67
C GLU A 150 8.69 5.34 17.21
N VAL A 151 7.47 4.83 16.99
CA VAL A 151 7.24 3.44 16.56
C VAL A 151 7.38 3.36 15.05
N SER A 152 8.41 2.66 14.57
CA SER A 152 8.63 2.48 13.14
C SER A 152 7.52 1.63 12.49
N LEU A 153 7.37 1.79 11.18
CA LEU A 153 6.43 1.00 10.38
C LEU A 153 6.69 -0.52 10.54
N ARG A 154 7.97 -0.91 10.56
CA ARG A 154 8.37 -2.31 10.81
C ARG A 154 7.89 -2.80 12.18
N GLU A 155 8.08 -2.01 13.23
CA GLU A 155 7.68 -2.37 14.59
C GLU A 155 6.17 -2.43 14.74
N ALA A 156 5.45 -1.43 14.24
CA ALA A 156 3.99 -1.38 14.29
C ALA A 156 3.35 -2.58 13.57
N LEU A 157 3.87 -2.95 12.40
CA LEU A 157 3.45 -4.13 11.65
C LEU A 157 4.05 -5.44 12.19
N ALA A 158 5.01 -5.37 13.12
CA ALA A 158 5.77 -6.52 13.62
C ALA A 158 6.41 -7.35 12.49
N LEU A 159 6.85 -6.67 11.41
CA LEU A 159 7.52 -7.33 10.30
C LEU A 159 8.86 -7.89 10.74
N ARG A 160 9.07 -9.18 10.48
CA ARG A 160 10.31 -9.86 10.84
C ARG A 160 10.90 -10.63 9.66
N GLU A 161 12.18 -10.50 9.48
CA GLU A 161 12.93 -11.35 8.57
C GLU A 161 13.07 -12.73 9.21
N VAL A 162 12.64 -13.76 8.51
CA VAL A 162 12.75 -15.16 8.93
C VAL A 162 14.05 -15.75 8.41
N GLU A 163 14.37 -15.42 7.15
CA GLU A 163 15.63 -15.71 6.48
C GLU A 163 15.81 -14.68 5.34
N PRO A 164 17.00 -14.51 4.76
CA PRO A 164 17.22 -13.55 3.68
C PRO A 164 16.20 -13.70 2.55
N GLY A 165 15.44 -12.64 2.30
CA GLY A 165 14.38 -12.63 1.29
C GLY A 165 13.04 -13.21 1.74
N VAL A 166 12.90 -13.64 3.00
CA VAL A 166 11.64 -14.11 3.55
C VAL A 166 11.26 -13.26 4.76
N VAL A 167 10.18 -12.50 4.61
CA VAL A 167 9.63 -11.63 5.66
C VAL A 167 8.26 -12.14 6.06
N GLU A 168 7.96 -12.16 7.35
CA GLU A 168 6.66 -12.50 7.90
C GLU A 168 5.99 -11.27 8.50
N LEU A 169 4.72 -11.09 8.16
CA LEU A 169 3.75 -10.21 8.81
C LEU A 169 2.86 -11.11 9.67
N PRO A 170 2.95 -11.07 11.00
CA PRO A 170 2.04 -11.83 11.86
C PRO A 170 0.61 -11.27 11.78
N ALA A 171 -0.35 -11.93 12.43
CA ALA A 171 -1.68 -11.35 12.63
C ALA A 171 -1.53 -9.96 13.27
N ASN A 172 -2.03 -8.93 12.59
CA ASN A 172 -1.77 -7.55 12.99
C ASN A 172 -2.95 -6.64 12.64
N PRO A 173 -3.57 -5.96 13.62
CA PRO A 173 -4.69 -5.07 13.37
C PRO A 173 -4.32 -3.84 12.54
N TYR A 174 -3.08 -3.35 12.60
CA TYR A 174 -2.60 -2.26 11.75
C TYR A 174 -2.45 -2.64 10.27
N ALA A 175 -2.47 -3.92 9.96
CA ALA A 175 -2.47 -4.36 8.57
C ALA A 175 -3.88 -4.40 7.96
N ALA A 176 -4.95 -4.30 8.76
CA ALA A 176 -6.32 -4.53 8.32
C ALA A 176 -6.91 -3.31 7.61
N ASN A 177 -7.63 -3.58 6.52
CA ASN A 177 -8.57 -2.65 5.90
C ASN A 177 -9.96 -2.75 6.55
N GLY A 178 -10.93 -1.97 6.09
CA GLY A 178 -12.32 -1.98 6.59
C GLY A 178 -13.06 -3.32 6.48
N MET A 179 -12.56 -4.28 5.72
CA MET A 179 -13.15 -5.63 5.55
C MET A 179 -12.43 -6.70 6.38
N GLY A 180 -11.41 -6.36 7.18
CA GLY A 180 -10.61 -7.31 7.96
C GLY A 180 -9.58 -8.09 7.16
N ASN A 181 -9.36 -7.72 5.89
CA ASN A 181 -8.27 -8.23 5.08
C ASN A 181 -7.03 -7.33 5.23
N ILE A 182 -5.86 -7.87 4.92
CA ILE A 182 -4.66 -7.05 4.83
C ILE A 182 -4.87 -6.03 3.70
N HIS A 183 -4.61 -4.75 4.00
CA HIS A 183 -4.70 -3.64 3.06
C HIS A 183 -3.73 -3.83 1.90
N GLY A 184 -4.12 -3.48 0.67
CA GLY A 184 -3.28 -3.65 -0.52
C GLY A 184 -1.94 -2.94 -0.40
N GLY A 185 -1.94 -1.70 0.10
CA GLY A 185 -0.71 -0.94 0.35
C GLY A 185 0.21 -1.58 1.40
N VAL A 186 -0.36 -2.23 2.45
CA VAL A 186 0.45 -2.97 3.45
C VAL A 186 1.06 -4.24 2.84
N LEU A 187 0.34 -4.95 1.97
CA LEU A 187 0.93 -6.06 1.23
C LEU A 187 2.11 -5.59 0.36
N ILE A 188 1.97 -4.45 -0.33
CA ILE A 188 3.03 -3.85 -1.15
C ILE A 188 4.23 -3.46 -0.28
N THR A 189 4.00 -2.89 0.91
CA THR A 189 5.06 -2.60 1.89
C THR A 189 5.83 -3.86 2.30
N GLY A 190 5.14 -4.94 2.66
CA GLY A 190 5.78 -6.22 2.98
C GLY A 190 6.59 -6.80 1.81
N MET A 191 6.15 -6.58 0.58
CA MET A 191 6.88 -6.98 -0.63
C MET A 191 8.15 -6.16 -0.84
N GLU A 192 8.16 -4.85 -0.53
CA GLU A 192 9.37 -4.01 -0.52
C GLU A 192 10.38 -4.55 0.47
N PHE A 193 9.97 -4.80 1.72
CA PHE A 193 10.84 -5.34 2.76
C PHE A 193 11.47 -6.68 2.37
N ALA A 194 10.70 -7.61 1.81
CA ALA A 194 11.23 -8.89 1.36
C ALA A 194 12.20 -8.75 0.18
N ALA A 195 11.91 -7.85 -0.77
CA ALA A 195 12.79 -7.60 -1.90
C ALA A 195 14.13 -7.01 -1.46
N MET A 196 14.12 -6.06 -0.52
CA MET A 196 15.33 -5.43 0.03
C MET A 196 16.13 -6.43 0.85
N SER A 197 15.49 -7.25 1.68
CA SER A 197 16.12 -8.36 2.41
C SER A 197 16.81 -9.35 1.46
N ALA A 198 16.16 -9.76 0.35
CA ALA A 198 16.75 -10.66 -0.63
C ALA A 198 17.99 -10.08 -1.34
N LEU A 199 18.09 -8.76 -1.41
CA LEU A 199 19.25 -8.06 -1.96
C LEU A 199 20.34 -7.80 -0.92
N GLY A 200 20.08 -8.09 0.37
CA GLY A 200 20.98 -7.77 1.48
C GLY A 200 21.17 -6.27 1.64
N ALA A 201 20.10 -5.50 1.43
CA ALA A 201 20.14 -4.04 1.54
C ALA A 201 20.32 -3.59 2.99
N ALA A 202 21.03 -2.48 3.19
CA ALA A 202 21.25 -1.81 4.47
C ALA A 202 21.02 -0.28 4.34
N GLY A 203 19.97 0.10 3.59
CA GLY A 203 19.58 1.49 3.36
C GLY A 203 20.17 2.12 2.09
N GLU A 204 21.12 1.45 1.41
CA GLU A 204 21.77 1.97 0.19
C GLU A 204 21.00 1.69 -1.11
N LEU A 205 19.94 0.90 -1.02
CA LEU A 205 19.07 0.57 -2.16
C LEU A 205 17.69 1.22 -1.99
N ARG A 206 17.00 1.44 -3.10
CA ARG A 206 15.63 1.96 -3.10
C ARG A 206 14.77 1.26 -4.16
N ALA A 207 13.52 0.97 -3.81
CA ALA A 207 12.51 0.59 -4.77
C ALA A 207 12.17 1.77 -5.70
N THR A 208 12.06 1.50 -7.01
CA THR A 208 11.68 2.50 -8.02
C THR A 208 10.36 2.20 -8.69
N SER A 209 9.93 0.94 -8.69
CA SER A 209 8.57 0.56 -9.04
C SER A 209 8.19 -0.77 -8.42
N ILE A 210 6.91 -0.94 -8.14
CA ILE A 210 6.32 -2.19 -7.66
C ILE A 210 5.05 -2.44 -8.48
N ASP A 211 5.01 -3.55 -9.20
CA ASP A 211 3.84 -3.97 -9.98
C ASP A 211 3.27 -5.23 -9.35
N THR A 212 2.07 -5.13 -8.79
CA THR A 212 1.45 -6.16 -7.95
C THR A 212 0.13 -6.65 -8.55
N ALA A 213 -0.03 -7.98 -8.65
CA ALA A 213 -1.30 -8.64 -8.88
C ALA A 213 -1.83 -9.21 -7.56
N PHE A 214 -3.04 -8.83 -7.17
CA PHE A 214 -3.75 -9.41 -6.03
C PHE A 214 -4.63 -10.55 -6.51
N VAL A 215 -4.36 -11.75 -6.01
CA VAL A 215 -5.01 -12.97 -6.50
C VAL A 215 -6.02 -13.57 -5.50
N ARG A 216 -5.94 -13.18 -4.22
CA ARG A 216 -6.88 -13.54 -3.15
C ARG A 216 -6.83 -12.51 -2.03
N PRO A 217 -7.92 -12.33 -1.26
CA PRO A 217 -7.84 -11.61 0.00
C PRO A 217 -6.92 -12.35 0.99
N ALA A 218 -6.16 -11.58 1.77
CA ALA A 218 -5.35 -12.07 2.89
C ALA A 218 -6.01 -11.62 4.19
N ASP A 219 -6.32 -12.58 5.09
CA ASP A 219 -6.96 -12.29 6.38
C ASP A 219 -5.95 -11.67 7.35
N ALA A 220 -6.20 -10.45 7.82
CA ALA A 220 -5.32 -9.73 8.75
C ALA A 220 -5.20 -10.38 10.14
N ARG A 221 -6.08 -11.33 10.47
CA ARG A 221 -6.03 -12.15 11.70
C ARG A 221 -5.06 -13.33 11.62
N ARG A 222 -4.42 -13.51 10.48
CA ARG A 222 -3.50 -14.63 10.21
C ARG A 222 -2.18 -14.08 9.69
N SER A 223 -1.10 -14.83 9.89
CA SER A 223 0.19 -14.45 9.33
C SER A 223 0.20 -14.52 7.81
N THR A 224 1.01 -13.64 7.20
CA THR A 224 1.31 -13.64 5.77
C THR A 224 2.83 -13.64 5.60
N THR A 225 3.33 -14.50 4.73
CA THR A 225 4.76 -14.61 4.42
C THR A 225 5.02 -14.01 3.03
N PHE A 226 6.03 -13.17 2.94
CA PHE A 226 6.55 -12.59 1.69
C PHE A 226 7.85 -13.29 1.34
N ALA A 227 7.88 -14.03 0.25
CA ALA A 227 9.06 -14.73 -0.23
C ALA A 227 9.58 -14.08 -1.53
N ALA A 228 10.78 -13.56 -1.50
CA ALA A 228 11.41 -12.84 -2.58
C ALA A 228 12.40 -13.72 -3.34
N ARG A 229 12.41 -13.59 -4.67
CA ARG A 229 13.37 -14.24 -5.56
C ARG A 229 14.02 -13.21 -6.47
N VAL A 230 15.34 -13.02 -6.33
CA VAL A 230 16.10 -12.15 -7.23
C VAL A 230 16.11 -12.76 -8.63
N ARG A 231 15.54 -12.04 -9.61
CA ARG A 231 15.51 -12.43 -11.02
C ARG A 231 16.69 -11.85 -11.80
N HIS A 232 17.11 -10.65 -11.39
CA HIS A 232 18.29 -9.98 -11.95
C HIS A 232 18.95 -9.14 -10.87
N ARG A 233 20.29 -9.16 -10.81
CA ARG A 233 21.08 -8.30 -9.95
C ARG A 233 22.18 -7.65 -10.79
N GLY A 234 22.03 -6.37 -11.09
CA GLY A 234 23.00 -5.56 -11.82
C GLY A 234 23.49 -4.38 -10.99
N ARG A 235 24.47 -3.67 -11.53
CA ARG A 235 25.03 -2.46 -10.87
C ARG A 235 24.02 -1.30 -10.81
N SER A 236 23.19 -1.16 -11.82
CA SER A 236 22.26 -0.02 -11.97
C SER A 236 20.81 -0.38 -11.65
N VAL A 237 20.45 -1.67 -11.72
CA VAL A 237 19.08 -2.15 -11.48
C VAL A 237 19.10 -3.60 -11.02
N SER A 238 18.23 -3.91 -10.08
CA SER A 238 17.88 -5.27 -9.70
C SER A 238 16.37 -5.47 -9.90
N VAL A 239 15.98 -6.71 -10.23
CA VAL A 239 14.57 -7.11 -10.42
C VAL A 239 14.30 -8.27 -9.47
N VAL A 240 13.31 -8.10 -8.60
CA VAL A 240 12.94 -9.09 -7.59
C VAL A 240 11.47 -9.44 -7.76
N GLU A 241 11.18 -10.72 -7.87
CA GLU A 241 9.81 -11.24 -7.80
C GLU A 241 9.49 -11.57 -6.34
N VAL A 242 8.34 -11.14 -5.85
CA VAL A 242 7.90 -11.43 -4.49
C VAL A 242 6.52 -12.07 -4.53
N THR A 243 6.37 -13.18 -3.81
CA THR A 243 5.07 -13.84 -3.60
C THR A 243 4.65 -13.67 -2.14
N ALA A 244 3.49 -13.05 -1.93
CA ALA A 244 2.83 -13.01 -0.63
C ALA A 244 1.93 -14.25 -0.50
N THR A 245 2.11 -15.01 0.58
CA THR A 245 1.34 -16.21 0.89
C THR A 245 0.59 -16.01 2.20
N GLY A 246 -0.73 -16.00 2.14
CA GLY A 246 -1.58 -15.83 3.31
C GLY A 246 -1.64 -17.08 4.19
N GLY A 247 -2.16 -16.94 5.41
CA GLY A 247 -2.23 -17.99 6.42
C GLY A 247 -2.96 -19.29 6.03
N ALA A 248 -3.60 -19.34 4.86
CA ALA A 248 -4.14 -20.56 4.27
C ALA A 248 -3.13 -21.33 3.38
N GLY A 249 -1.88 -20.89 3.32
CA GLY A 249 -0.83 -21.48 2.49
C GLY A 249 -1.00 -21.25 0.99
N LYS A 250 -1.82 -20.25 0.60
CA LYS A 250 -2.08 -19.91 -0.82
C LYS A 250 -1.58 -18.52 -1.14
N PRO A 251 -1.01 -18.27 -2.34
CA PRO A 251 -0.65 -16.93 -2.79
C PRO A 251 -1.84 -15.98 -2.70
N CYS A 252 -1.63 -14.81 -2.12
CA CYS A 252 -2.60 -13.70 -2.07
C CYS A 252 -2.16 -12.52 -2.93
N GLY A 253 -0.84 -12.35 -3.16
CA GLY A 253 -0.29 -11.32 -4.02
C GLY A 253 1.01 -11.79 -4.68
N ILE A 254 1.27 -11.29 -5.87
CA ILE A 254 2.52 -11.53 -6.62
C ILE A 254 2.97 -10.17 -7.15
N ALA A 255 4.25 -9.81 -6.91
CA ALA A 255 4.79 -8.55 -7.37
C ALA A 255 6.13 -8.68 -8.07
N THR A 256 6.40 -7.73 -8.95
CA THR A 256 7.73 -7.43 -9.47
C THR A 256 8.20 -6.10 -8.87
N VAL A 257 9.31 -6.14 -8.13
CA VAL A 257 9.94 -4.97 -7.53
C VAL A 257 11.21 -4.63 -8.29
N MET A 258 11.28 -3.40 -8.80
CA MET A 258 12.50 -2.86 -9.40
C MET A 258 13.24 -2.02 -8.36
N VAL A 259 14.52 -2.31 -8.20
CA VAL A 259 15.39 -1.70 -7.18
C VAL A 259 16.61 -1.09 -7.84
N ARG A 260 17.03 0.08 -7.36
CA ARG A 260 18.24 0.77 -7.80
C ARG A 260 19.07 1.22 -6.59
N PRO A 261 20.36 1.49 -6.76
CA PRO A 261 21.13 2.20 -5.75
C PRO A 261 20.47 3.54 -5.40
N ALA A 262 20.46 3.89 -4.13
CA ALA A 262 20.11 5.25 -3.69
C ALA A 262 21.12 6.25 -4.31
N PRO A 263 20.72 7.52 -4.56
CA PRO A 263 21.68 8.55 -4.90
C PRO A 263 22.73 8.65 -3.79
N GLU A 264 23.97 8.93 -4.16
CA GLU A 264 24.98 9.33 -3.17
C GLU A 264 24.47 10.62 -2.48
N ALA A 265 24.56 10.66 -1.13
CA ALA A 265 24.26 11.89 -0.41
C ALA A 265 25.30 12.95 -0.81
N GLU A 266 24.82 14.09 -1.33
CA GLU A 266 25.68 15.24 -1.66
C GLU A 266 26.25 15.90 -0.39
#